data_d6f2fc4374066caedc60bf72692c79fd
#
_entry.id   d6f2fc4374066caedc60bf72692c79fd
#
_cell.length_a   1.000
_cell.length_b   1.000
_cell.length_c   1.000
_cell.angle_alpha   90.00
_cell.angle_beta   90.00
_cell.angle_gamma   90.00
#
_symmetry.space_group_name_H-M   'P 1'
#
loop_
_entity.id
_entity.type
_entity.pdbx_description
1 polymer ?
#
loop_
_entity_poly.entity_id
_entity_poly.type
_entity_poly.pdbx_seq_one_letter_code
_entity_poly.pdbx_strand_id
1 'polypeptide(L)'
;MKALVLPEPGKFEIREVPTPVPGPQEVLCRIRAVAICGSDPEIIRGGLAGTWPPSYPFIPGHEWAGEVVEAGEGVWDFKAGDRVAGQAHKGCGYCRNCLSGRYNLCENYGRPETGHRHYGFVSPGAYAQYNVYSIKSITPIPAGVSFREGALVDSAGVALHGLELSGVTTGGTVAVIGPGPIGLVTVKLAKTMGAARVIMVGRGARLKASKKFGADLLVDIEKEEPVESVRRYTDGLGVDEAFECSGAAGTFHQAVRMARKGGRVSLLGVPPGSLMEPLPFKYIVHNEIAIFGSRANPNVSGKVIHLLSSGQLKGKDLITHVFPLTEFDQALDTFVNRKDGAIKVLIEPNGPEES
;
A
#
# COMPACT_ATOMS: atom_id res chain seq x y z
N MET A 1 -14.73 -8.41 21.74
CA MET A 1 -14.15 -8.86 20.46
C MET A 1 -12.65 -9.12 20.61
N LYS A 2 -12.09 -10.06 19.86
CA LYS A 2 -10.63 -10.27 19.84
C LYS A 2 -9.95 -9.22 18.97
N ALA A 3 -8.80 -8.74 19.42
CA ALA A 3 -7.95 -7.80 18.70
C ALA A 3 -6.48 -8.04 19.02
N LEU A 4 -5.61 -7.74 18.04
CA LEU A 4 -4.19 -7.57 18.26
C LEU A 4 -3.95 -6.19 18.85
N VAL A 5 -3.43 -6.14 20.05
CA VAL A 5 -3.16 -4.90 20.77
C VAL A 5 -1.67 -4.75 21.01
N LEU A 6 -1.15 -3.57 20.75
CA LEU A 6 0.17 -3.14 21.17
C LEU A 6 0.04 -2.47 22.54
N PRO A 7 0.38 -3.12 23.66
CA PRO A 7 0.29 -2.49 24.99
C PRO A 7 1.38 -1.44 25.19
N GLU A 8 2.53 -1.62 24.56
CA GLU A 8 3.71 -0.75 24.57
C GLU A 8 4.57 -1.02 23.34
N PRO A 9 5.58 -0.19 23.01
CA PRO A 9 6.52 -0.42 21.92
C PRO A 9 7.20 -1.80 21.99
N GLY A 10 7.23 -2.49 20.85
CA GLY A 10 7.90 -3.79 20.73
C GLY A 10 7.13 -5.00 21.26
N LYS A 11 5.93 -4.78 21.82
CA LYS A 11 5.08 -5.88 22.30
C LYS A 11 3.73 -5.88 21.60
N PHE A 12 3.21 -7.06 21.34
CA PHE A 12 1.83 -7.27 20.91
C PHE A 12 1.23 -8.48 21.61
N GLU A 13 -0.06 -8.44 21.77
CA GLU A 13 -0.85 -9.53 22.33
C GLU A 13 -2.25 -9.58 21.72
N ILE A 14 -2.84 -10.75 21.66
CA ILE A 14 -4.22 -10.92 21.27
C ILE A 14 -5.06 -11.00 22.55
N ARG A 15 -6.00 -10.06 22.70
CA ARG A 15 -6.88 -10.01 23.86
C ARG A 15 -8.30 -9.60 23.52
N GLU A 16 -9.21 -9.86 24.43
CA GLU A 16 -10.57 -9.34 24.37
C GLU A 16 -10.59 -7.83 24.69
N VAL A 17 -11.26 -7.09 23.83
CA VAL A 17 -11.52 -5.66 23.99
C VAL A 17 -13.00 -5.38 23.72
N PRO A 18 -13.57 -4.27 24.24
CA PRO A 18 -14.93 -3.87 23.88
C PRO A 18 -15.08 -3.69 22.36
N THR A 19 -16.21 -4.11 21.81
CA THR A 19 -16.57 -3.79 20.41
C THR A 19 -16.89 -2.30 20.32
N PRO A 20 -16.28 -1.53 19.43
CA PRO A 20 -16.57 -0.11 19.29
C PRO A 20 -17.98 0.12 18.72
N VAL A 21 -18.55 1.29 19.02
CA VAL A 21 -19.87 1.70 18.53
C VAL A 21 -19.67 2.82 17.50
N PRO A 22 -20.34 2.76 16.33
CA PRO A 22 -20.20 3.78 15.30
C PRO A 22 -20.86 5.10 15.73
N GLY A 23 -20.13 6.17 15.56
CA GLY A 23 -20.63 7.53 15.72
C GLY A 23 -21.30 8.06 14.43
N PRO A 24 -21.69 9.36 14.41
CA PRO A 24 -22.26 9.97 13.21
C PRO A 24 -21.33 9.86 11.99
N GLN A 25 -21.88 9.49 10.82
CA GLN A 25 -21.14 9.29 9.58
C GLN A 25 -20.08 8.18 9.65
N GLU A 26 -20.23 7.23 10.57
CA GLU A 26 -19.36 6.08 10.72
C GLU A 26 -20.17 4.78 10.59
N VAL A 27 -19.48 3.69 10.28
CA VAL A 27 -20.04 2.34 10.23
C VAL A 27 -19.17 1.39 11.05
N LEU A 28 -19.80 0.46 11.76
CA LEU A 28 -19.10 -0.69 12.34
C LEU A 28 -18.94 -1.76 11.25
N CYS A 29 -17.70 -2.18 11.02
CA CYS A 29 -17.38 -3.22 10.06
C CYS A 29 -16.89 -4.49 10.77
N ARG A 30 -17.39 -5.65 10.33
CA ARG A 30 -16.77 -6.94 10.60
C ARG A 30 -15.58 -7.10 9.65
N ILE A 31 -14.40 -7.25 10.18
CA ILE A 31 -13.18 -7.39 9.37
C ILE A 31 -13.04 -8.83 8.88
N ARG A 32 -13.01 -9.03 7.57
CA ARG A 32 -12.90 -10.37 6.95
C ARG A 32 -11.46 -10.70 6.55
N ALA A 33 -10.73 -9.74 6.04
CA ALA A 33 -9.32 -9.92 5.68
C ALA A 33 -8.53 -8.63 5.92
N VAL A 34 -7.31 -8.78 6.42
CA VAL A 34 -6.33 -7.69 6.60
C VAL A 34 -4.99 -8.14 6.02
N ALA A 35 -4.36 -7.33 5.17
CA ALA A 35 -3.05 -7.63 4.64
C ALA A 35 -1.95 -6.96 5.48
N ILE A 36 -0.86 -7.68 5.72
CA ILE A 36 0.33 -7.13 6.38
C ILE A 36 1.06 -6.21 5.41
N CYS A 37 1.33 -4.98 5.85
CA CYS A 37 2.10 -3.96 5.15
C CYS A 37 3.53 -3.87 5.67
N GLY A 38 4.44 -3.32 4.85
CA GLY A 38 5.83 -3.06 5.25
C GLY A 38 5.98 -2.09 6.43
N SER A 39 4.98 -1.26 6.71
CA SER A 39 4.96 -0.35 7.87
C SER A 39 4.59 -1.06 9.19
N ASP A 40 3.85 -2.18 9.15
CA ASP A 40 3.38 -2.85 10.36
C ASP A 40 4.54 -3.33 11.27
N PRO A 41 5.61 -3.95 10.75
CA PRO A 41 6.76 -4.31 11.58
C PRO A 41 7.41 -3.11 12.29
N GLU A 42 7.45 -1.92 11.66
CA GLU A 42 8.00 -0.70 12.27
C GLU A 42 7.09 -0.16 13.37
N ILE A 43 5.77 -0.16 13.13
CA ILE A 43 4.76 0.25 14.12
C ILE A 43 4.82 -0.68 15.34
N ILE A 44 4.88 -2.00 15.11
CA ILE A 44 4.91 -3.00 16.18
C ILE A 44 6.20 -2.88 17.00
N ARG A 45 7.35 -2.71 16.36
CA ARG A 45 8.63 -2.53 17.06
C ARG A 45 8.74 -1.21 17.81
N GLY A 46 7.82 -0.27 17.56
CA GLY A 46 7.82 1.04 18.18
C GLY A 46 8.85 2.02 17.60
N GLY A 47 9.41 1.72 16.43
CA GLY A 47 10.35 2.61 15.72
C GLY A 47 9.75 3.97 15.34
N LEU A 48 8.42 4.07 15.36
CA LEU A 48 7.65 5.28 15.04
C LEU A 48 6.81 5.77 16.24
N ALA A 49 7.09 5.26 17.45
CA ALA A 49 6.33 5.59 18.66
C ALA A 49 6.25 7.10 18.93
N GLY A 50 5.08 7.56 19.38
CA GLY A 50 4.79 8.99 19.57
C GLY A 50 4.30 9.69 18.30
N THR A 51 4.49 9.06 17.12
CA THR A 51 3.93 9.52 15.85
C THR A 51 2.95 8.48 15.30
N TRP A 52 3.40 7.23 15.20
CA TRP A 52 2.64 6.07 14.72
C TRP A 52 2.94 4.83 15.57
N PRO A 53 2.14 4.51 16.57
CA PRO A 53 0.99 5.29 17.07
C PRO A 53 1.41 6.45 17.98
N PRO A 54 0.50 7.43 18.19
CA PRO A 54 0.74 8.54 19.10
C PRO A 54 0.72 8.12 20.58
N SER A 55 0.01 7.05 20.91
CA SER A 55 -0.13 6.52 22.27
C SER A 55 -0.43 5.03 22.27
N TYR A 56 -0.27 4.40 23.41
CA TYR A 56 -0.60 3.00 23.68
C TYR A 56 -1.66 2.90 24.81
N PRO A 57 -2.47 1.82 24.88
CA PRO A 57 -2.50 0.68 23.96
C PRO A 57 -3.06 1.04 22.57
N PHE A 58 -2.65 0.31 21.51
CA PHE A 58 -3.02 0.60 20.14
C PHE A 58 -3.34 -0.67 19.33
N ILE A 59 -4.28 -0.59 18.39
CA ILE A 59 -4.64 -1.66 17.46
C ILE A 59 -4.17 -1.23 16.05
N PRO A 60 -3.16 -1.89 15.44
CA PRO A 60 -2.68 -1.57 14.10
C PRO A 60 -3.48 -2.26 12.99
N GLY A 61 -2.97 -2.19 11.73
CA GLY A 61 -3.57 -2.79 10.54
C GLY A 61 -4.42 -1.81 9.75
N HIS A 62 -4.17 -1.70 8.44
CA HIS A 62 -4.80 -0.66 7.62
C HIS A 62 -5.22 -1.10 6.22
N GLU A 63 -4.72 -2.22 5.72
CA GLU A 63 -5.06 -2.79 4.42
C GLU A 63 -6.15 -3.87 4.60
N TRP A 64 -7.42 -3.51 4.54
CA TRP A 64 -8.49 -4.42 4.95
C TRP A 64 -9.72 -4.42 4.04
N ALA A 65 -10.51 -5.49 4.17
CA ALA A 65 -11.87 -5.57 3.64
C ALA A 65 -12.78 -6.33 4.60
N GLY A 66 -14.08 -6.05 4.51
CA GLY A 66 -15.07 -6.66 5.38
C GLY A 66 -16.50 -6.26 5.04
N GLU A 67 -17.38 -6.43 6.00
CA GLU A 67 -18.82 -6.20 5.90
C GLU A 67 -19.25 -5.11 6.89
N VAL A 68 -20.12 -4.22 6.47
CA VAL A 68 -20.84 -3.33 7.37
C VAL A 68 -21.80 -4.16 8.21
N VAL A 69 -21.79 -4.00 9.53
CA VAL A 69 -22.72 -4.67 10.46
C VAL A 69 -23.67 -3.70 11.13
N GLU A 70 -23.27 -2.43 11.28
CA GLU A 70 -24.08 -1.37 11.86
C GLU A 70 -23.72 -0.04 11.23
N ALA A 71 -24.70 0.81 10.97
CA ALA A 71 -24.55 2.16 10.48
C ALA A 71 -24.89 3.17 11.56
N GLY A 72 -24.03 4.16 11.79
CA GLY A 72 -24.27 5.26 12.72
C GLY A 72 -25.22 6.31 12.16
N GLU A 73 -25.49 7.33 12.96
CA GLU A 73 -26.38 8.41 12.59
C GLU A 73 -25.94 9.13 11.30
N GLY A 74 -26.91 9.43 10.43
CA GLY A 74 -26.69 10.16 9.17
C GLY A 74 -25.96 9.37 8.09
N VAL A 75 -25.82 8.05 8.23
CA VAL A 75 -25.33 7.16 7.15
C VAL A 75 -26.50 6.69 6.31
N TRP A 76 -26.50 7.06 5.03
CA TRP A 76 -27.58 6.72 4.08
C TRP A 76 -27.12 5.76 2.98
N ASP A 77 -25.82 5.77 2.67
CA ASP A 77 -25.24 5.04 1.53
C ASP A 77 -24.78 3.62 1.88
N PHE A 78 -24.77 3.26 3.17
CA PHE A 78 -24.32 1.96 3.65
C PHE A 78 -25.32 1.34 4.65
N LYS A 79 -25.49 0.03 4.56
CA LYS A 79 -26.32 -0.79 5.44
C LYS A 79 -25.64 -2.09 5.82
N ALA A 80 -26.17 -2.76 6.83
CA ALA A 80 -25.69 -4.09 7.24
C ALA A 80 -25.71 -5.07 6.06
N GLY A 81 -24.63 -5.82 5.89
CA GLY A 81 -24.38 -6.76 4.79
C GLY A 81 -23.62 -6.15 3.60
N ASP A 82 -23.44 -4.83 3.53
CA ASP A 82 -22.66 -4.23 2.45
C ASP A 82 -21.19 -4.59 2.58
N ARG A 83 -20.63 -5.06 1.47
CA ARG A 83 -19.22 -5.47 1.37
C ARG A 83 -18.36 -4.26 1.03
N VAL A 84 -17.28 -4.05 1.79
CA VAL A 84 -16.45 -2.84 1.66
C VAL A 84 -14.96 -3.17 1.76
N ALA A 85 -14.15 -2.36 1.07
CA ALA A 85 -12.70 -2.25 1.29
C ALA A 85 -12.38 -0.91 1.94
N GLY A 86 -11.44 -0.92 2.88
CA GLY A 86 -10.98 0.27 3.57
C GLY A 86 -9.77 0.91 2.93
N GLN A 87 -9.62 2.20 3.18
CA GLN A 87 -8.38 2.94 2.98
C GLN A 87 -7.93 3.56 4.30
N ALA A 88 -6.61 3.69 4.48
CA ALA A 88 -6.07 4.16 5.76
C ALA A 88 -6.46 5.62 6.08
N HIS A 89 -6.57 6.48 5.08
CA HIS A 89 -6.74 7.91 5.27
C HIS A 89 -8.20 8.40 5.22
N LYS A 90 -8.56 9.23 6.21
CA LYS A 90 -9.71 10.12 6.15
C LYS A 90 -9.26 11.51 6.57
N GLY A 91 -9.28 12.47 5.65
CA GLY A 91 -8.94 13.86 5.95
C GLY A 91 -9.99 14.56 6.84
N CYS A 92 -9.67 15.74 7.35
CA CYS A 92 -10.61 16.54 8.13
C CYS A 92 -11.84 17.01 7.31
N GLY A 93 -11.71 17.08 5.98
CA GLY A 93 -12.79 17.44 5.05
C GLY A 93 -12.93 18.93 4.74
N TYR A 94 -12.23 19.82 5.45
CA TYR A 94 -12.41 21.29 5.29
C TYR A 94 -11.12 22.08 5.07
N CYS A 95 -9.92 21.51 5.25
CA CYS A 95 -8.68 22.21 4.90
C CYS A 95 -8.50 22.26 3.37
N ARG A 96 -7.64 23.16 2.89
CA ARG A 96 -7.38 23.35 1.46
C ARG A 96 -7.06 22.05 0.72
N ASN A 97 -6.20 21.21 1.30
CA ASN A 97 -5.83 19.94 0.70
C ASN A 97 -7.02 18.95 0.63
N CYS A 98 -7.82 18.87 1.69
CA CYS A 98 -9.02 18.02 1.67
C CYS A 98 -10.06 18.48 0.65
N LEU A 99 -10.31 19.79 0.56
CA LEU A 99 -11.26 20.36 -0.39
C LEU A 99 -10.81 20.18 -1.86
N SER A 100 -9.49 20.05 -2.10
CA SER A 100 -8.94 19.75 -3.43
C SER A 100 -8.79 18.23 -3.69
N GLY A 101 -9.38 17.36 -2.85
CA GLY A 101 -9.30 15.91 -3.00
C GLY A 101 -7.98 15.28 -2.53
N ARG A 102 -7.04 16.07 -2.01
CA ARG A 102 -5.74 15.59 -1.50
C ARG A 102 -5.77 15.34 0.00
N TYR A 103 -6.75 14.57 0.47
CA TYR A 103 -6.97 14.30 1.89
C TYR A 103 -5.83 13.48 2.55
N ASN A 104 -5.03 12.76 1.77
CA ASN A 104 -3.78 12.13 2.20
C ASN A 104 -2.72 13.16 2.67
N LEU A 105 -2.86 14.43 2.26
CA LEU A 105 -2.02 15.56 2.64
C LEU A 105 -2.79 16.55 3.55
N CYS A 106 -3.70 16.04 4.36
CA CYS A 106 -4.50 16.84 5.27
C CYS A 106 -3.63 17.72 6.18
N GLU A 107 -3.92 19.04 6.24
CA GLU A 107 -3.18 19.98 7.08
C GLU A 107 -3.39 19.73 8.57
N ASN A 108 -4.48 19.05 8.93
CA ASN A 108 -4.81 18.63 10.28
C ASN A 108 -4.40 17.17 10.57
N TYR A 109 -3.34 16.69 9.92
CA TYR A 109 -2.86 15.34 10.11
C TYR A 109 -2.51 15.06 11.58
N GLY A 110 -2.93 13.91 12.10
CA GLY A 110 -2.69 13.50 13.49
C GLY A 110 -3.58 14.18 14.54
N ARG A 111 -4.54 15.00 14.12
CA ARG A 111 -5.46 15.72 15.02
C ARG A 111 -6.88 15.13 14.94
N PRO A 112 -7.20 14.11 15.75
CA PRO A 112 -8.50 13.41 15.69
C PRO A 112 -9.69 14.31 16.04
N GLU A 113 -9.51 15.35 16.85
CA GLU A 113 -10.52 16.35 17.20
C GLU A 113 -11.00 17.16 15.98
N THR A 114 -10.20 17.23 14.93
CA THR A 114 -10.58 17.88 13.65
C THR A 114 -11.34 16.94 12.71
N GLY A 115 -11.57 15.71 13.13
CA GLY A 115 -12.17 14.67 12.34
C GLY A 115 -11.19 13.93 11.42
N HIS A 116 -9.88 14.22 11.48
CA HIS A 116 -8.86 13.46 10.76
C HIS A 116 -8.74 12.04 11.35
N ARG A 117 -8.55 11.05 10.46
CA ARG A 117 -8.21 9.67 10.84
C ARG A 117 -7.09 9.14 9.93
N HIS A 118 -6.22 8.33 10.51
CA HIS A 118 -5.28 7.49 9.81
C HIS A 118 -5.32 6.12 10.49
N TYR A 119 -6.22 5.28 9.99
CA TYR A 119 -6.53 3.98 10.59
C TYR A 119 -5.31 3.06 10.54
N GLY A 120 -5.04 2.38 11.67
CA GLY A 120 -3.88 1.53 11.84
C GLY A 120 -2.55 2.26 12.13
N PHE A 121 -2.56 3.61 12.13
CA PHE A 121 -1.39 4.47 12.41
C PHE A 121 -1.63 5.45 13.55
N VAL A 122 -2.70 6.24 13.46
CA VAL A 122 -3.08 7.26 14.44
C VAL A 122 -4.40 6.92 15.11
N SER A 123 -5.28 6.24 14.38
CA SER A 123 -6.58 5.74 14.85
C SER A 123 -6.56 4.22 14.84
N PRO A 124 -7.35 3.53 15.68
CA PRO A 124 -7.41 2.08 15.71
C PRO A 124 -7.60 1.46 14.33
N GLY A 125 -6.93 0.34 14.10
CA GLY A 125 -6.86 -0.34 12.82
C GLY A 125 -7.66 -1.65 12.77
N ALA A 126 -7.29 -2.50 11.80
CA ALA A 126 -8.07 -3.65 11.35
C ALA A 126 -7.58 -5.01 11.88
N TYR A 127 -6.49 -5.09 12.65
CA TYR A 127 -6.14 -6.37 13.29
C TYR A 127 -7.05 -6.67 14.48
N ALA A 128 -8.36 -6.67 14.21
CA ALA A 128 -9.43 -6.92 15.16
C ALA A 128 -10.62 -7.55 14.43
N GLN A 129 -11.52 -8.20 15.19
CA GLN A 129 -12.73 -8.77 14.60
C GLN A 129 -13.68 -7.70 14.04
N TYR A 130 -13.71 -6.53 14.67
CA TYR A 130 -14.53 -5.38 14.26
C TYR A 130 -13.74 -4.09 14.43
N ASN A 131 -14.07 -3.09 13.61
CA ASN A 131 -13.63 -1.71 13.84
C ASN A 131 -14.63 -0.72 13.24
N VAL A 132 -14.58 0.52 13.70
CA VAL A 132 -15.42 1.62 13.22
C VAL A 132 -14.64 2.44 12.18
N TYR A 133 -15.30 2.72 11.07
CA TYR A 133 -14.72 3.52 9.98
C TYR A 133 -15.67 4.62 9.52
N SER A 134 -15.11 5.76 9.16
CA SER A 134 -15.86 6.78 8.46
C SER A 134 -16.31 6.29 7.08
N ILE A 135 -17.53 6.64 6.66
CA ILE A 135 -18.02 6.34 5.30
C ILE A 135 -17.10 6.92 4.20
N LYS A 136 -16.30 7.94 4.52
CA LYS A 136 -15.32 8.55 3.60
C LYS A 136 -14.03 7.76 3.44
N SER A 137 -13.84 6.70 4.22
CA SER A 137 -12.64 5.83 4.16
C SER A 137 -12.95 4.40 3.76
N ILE A 138 -14.15 4.14 3.28
CA ILE A 138 -14.56 2.83 2.77
C ILE A 138 -15.10 2.95 1.34
N THR A 139 -14.99 1.88 0.59
CA THR A 139 -15.47 1.80 -0.80
C THR A 139 -16.19 0.46 -0.98
N PRO A 140 -17.40 0.44 -1.54
CA PRO A 140 -18.11 -0.82 -1.82
C PRO A 140 -17.32 -1.74 -2.73
N ILE A 141 -17.33 -3.06 -2.46
CA ILE A 141 -16.76 -4.08 -3.33
C ILE A 141 -17.87 -4.99 -3.86
N PRO A 142 -17.88 -5.29 -5.19
CA PRO A 142 -18.87 -6.15 -5.78
C PRO A 142 -18.68 -7.62 -5.35
N ALA A 143 -19.72 -8.43 -5.47
CA ALA A 143 -19.70 -9.84 -5.09
C ALA A 143 -18.59 -10.66 -5.79
N GLY A 144 -18.19 -10.25 -7.00
CA GLY A 144 -17.11 -10.92 -7.75
C GLY A 144 -15.70 -10.64 -7.26
N VAL A 145 -15.50 -9.72 -6.29
CA VAL A 145 -14.22 -9.44 -5.63
C VAL A 145 -14.26 -10.05 -4.23
N SER A 146 -13.39 -10.98 -3.93
CA SER A 146 -13.29 -11.59 -2.59
C SER A 146 -12.81 -10.57 -1.54
N PHE A 147 -13.09 -10.80 -0.26
CA PHE A 147 -12.56 -9.94 0.81
C PHE A 147 -11.03 -9.97 0.86
N ARG A 148 -10.42 -11.11 0.54
CA ARG A 148 -8.96 -11.21 0.43
C ARG A 148 -8.40 -10.26 -0.64
N GLU A 149 -9.04 -10.18 -1.80
CA GLU A 149 -8.65 -9.23 -2.85
C GLU A 149 -9.01 -7.79 -2.47
N GLY A 150 -10.15 -7.59 -1.80
CA GLY A 150 -10.55 -6.29 -1.24
C GLY A 150 -9.53 -5.71 -0.27
N ALA A 151 -8.87 -6.54 0.54
CA ALA A 151 -7.79 -6.11 1.44
C ALA A 151 -6.54 -5.58 0.71
N LEU A 152 -6.40 -5.84 -0.60
CA LEU A 152 -5.30 -5.32 -1.41
C LEU A 152 -5.59 -3.94 -2.01
N VAL A 153 -6.81 -3.43 -1.86
CA VAL A 153 -7.23 -2.15 -2.48
C VAL A 153 -6.35 -1.01 -2.01
N ASP A 154 -5.96 -0.99 -0.75
CA ASP A 154 -5.09 0.05 -0.20
C ASP A 154 -3.71 0.01 -0.87
N SER A 155 -3.00 -1.10 -0.82
CA SER A 155 -1.65 -1.23 -1.38
C SER A 155 -1.61 -1.12 -2.91
N ALA A 156 -2.61 -1.66 -3.61
CA ALA A 156 -2.74 -1.49 -5.05
C ALA A 156 -3.05 -0.03 -5.42
N GLY A 157 -3.80 0.66 -4.57
CA GLY A 157 -4.06 2.09 -4.69
C GLY A 157 -2.81 2.94 -4.56
N VAL A 158 -1.88 2.59 -3.65
CA VAL A 158 -0.57 3.28 -3.55
C VAL A 158 0.20 3.18 -4.87
N ALA A 159 0.24 1.98 -5.48
CA ALA A 159 0.87 1.81 -6.78
C ALA A 159 0.19 2.63 -7.87
N LEU A 160 -1.15 2.56 -7.97
CA LEU A 160 -1.92 3.31 -8.97
C LEU A 160 -1.74 4.82 -8.82
N HIS A 161 -1.80 5.34 -7.59
CA HIS A 161 -1.58 6.77 -7.34
C HIS A 161 -0.20 7.23 -7.79
N GLY A 162 0.84 6.45 -7.51
CA GLY A 162 2.19 6.75 -7.99
C GLY A 162 2.31 6.80 -9.51
N LEU A 163 1.65 5.88 -10.21
CA LEU A 163 1.61 5.89 -11.68
C LEU A 163 0.80 7.07 -12.23
N GLU A 164 -0.31 7.44 -11.58
CA GLU A 164 -1.13 8.58 -12.01
C GLU A 164 -0.42 9.93 -11.80
N LEU A 165 0.40 10.05 -10.76
CA LEU A 165 1.16 11.28 -10.49
C LEU A 165 2.22 11.57 -11.57
N SER A 166 2.98 10.56 -11.97
CA SER A 166 4.02 10.72 -12.99
C SER A 166 3.52 10.48 -14.40
N GLY A 167 2.41 9.76 -14.54
CA GLY A 167 1.97 9.19 -15.81
C GLY A 167 2.79 7.98 -16.23
N VAL A 168 2.32 7.31 -17.29
CA VAL A 168 3.02 6.22 -17.99
C VAL A 168 2.97 6.54 -19.48
N THR A 169 4.13 6.56 -20.14
CA THR A 169 4.21 6.80 -21.59
C THR A 169 3.71 5.57 -22.33
N THR A 170 2.63 5.74 -23.11
CA THR A 170 2.13 4.67 -23.98
C THR A 170 3.21 4.30 -25.02
N GLY A 171 3.51 3.01 -25.13
CA GLY A 171 4.60 2.51 -25.98
C GLY A 171 6.00 2.71 -25.37
N GLY A 172 6.11 3.36 -24.21
CA GLY A 172 7.37 3.64 -23.51
C GLY A 172 7.96 2.45 -22.74
N THR A 173 9.12 2.69 -22.17
CA THR A 173 9.85 1.73 -21.31
C THR A 173 9.85 2.22 -19.88
N VAL A 174 9.47 1.34 -18.96
CA VAL A 174 9.37 1.61 -17.51
C VAL A 174 10.37 0.75 -16.75
N ALA A 175 11.06 1.33 -15.76
CA ALA A 175 11.81 0.58 -14.75
C ALA A 175 11.07 0.62 -13.41
N VAL A 176 10.99 -0.53 -12.74
CA VAL A 176 10.42 -0.63 -11.38
C VAL A 176 11.50 -1.20 -10.46
N ILE A 177 11.86 -0.48 -9.41
CA ILE A 177 12.87 -0.87 -8.45
C ILE A 177 12.20 -1.38 -7.17
N GLY A 178 12.48 -2.62 -6.81
CA GLY A 178 11.93 -3.28 -5.62
C GLY A 178 10.74 -4.19 -5.93
N PRO A 179 10.94 -5.53 -5.98
CA PRO A 179 9.91 -6.53 -6.28
C PRO A 179 9.04 -6.86 -5.05
N GLY A 180 8.71 -5.86 -4.25
CA GLY A 180 7.71 -5.96 -3.19
C GLY A 180 6.28 -5.92 -3.75
N PRO A 181 5.25 -6.06 -2.88
CA PRO A 181 3.84 -6.02 -3.33
C PRO A 181 3.51 -4.79 -4.18
N ILE A 182 3.93 -3.59 -3.74
CA ILE A 182 3.72 -2.34 -4.49
C ILE A 182 4.42 -2.40 -5.85
N GLY A 183 5.69 -2.82 -5.91
CA GLY A 183 6.43 -2.91 -7.16
C GLY A 183 5.82 -3.93 -8.15
N LEU A 184 5.34 -5.09 -7.66
CA LEU A 184 4.67 -6.08 -8.50
C LEU A 184 3.36 -5.54 -9.09
N VAL A 185 2.56 -4.82 -8.28
CA VAL A 185 1.36 -4.13 -8.76
C VAL A 185 1.74 -3.03 -9.75
N THR A 186 2.79 -2.25 -9.48
CA THR A 186 3.30 -1.20 -10.39
C THR A 186 3.66 -1.79 -11.75
N VAL A 187 4.33 -2.95 -11.82
CA VAL A 187 4.61 -3.66 -13.09
C VAL A 187 3.31 -3.96 -13.83
N LYS A 188 2.34 -4.57 -13.14
CA LYS A 188 1.06 -4.93 -13.75
C LYS A 188 0.31 -3.71 -14.26
N LEU A 189 0.22 -2.66 -13.47
CA LEU A 189 -0.49 -1.44 -13.83
C LEU A 189 0.23 -0.66 -14.93
N ALA A 190 1.56 -0.58 -14.94
CA ALA A 190 2.32 0.04 -16.03
C ALA A 190 2.01 -0.63 -17.38
N LYS A 191 1.96 -1.97 -17.42
CA LYS A 191 1.52 -2.71 -18.63
C LYS A 191 0.07 -2.39 -18.99
N THR A 192 -0.83 -2.36 -18.04
CA THR A 192 -2.26 -2.02 -18.25
C THR A 192 -2.42 -0.59 -18.78
N MET A 193 -1.57 0.35 -18.36
CA MET A 193 -1.55 1.74 -18.81
C MET A 193 -0.81 1.96 -20.14
N GLY A 194 -0.28 0.91 -20.77
CA GLY A 194 0.26 0.94 -22.13
C GLY A 194 1.78 0.99 -22.23
N ALA A 195 2.54 0.73 -21.18
CA ALA A 195 3.99 0.56 -21.28
C ALA A 195 4.32 -0.63 -22.20
N ALA A 196 5.11 -0.39 -23.25
CA ALA A 196 5.54 -1.45 -24.16
C ALA A 196 6.53 -2.41 -23.47
N ARG A 197 7.42 -1.88 -22.65
CA ARG A 197 8.44 -2.64 -21.93
C ARG A 197 8.48 -2.27 -20.46
N VAL A 198 8.51 -3.27 -19.58
CA VAL A 198 8.69 -3.08 -18.15
C VAL A 198 9.88 -3.89 -17.65
N ILE A 199 10.83 -3.22 -17.02
CA ILE A 199 12.05 -3.77 -16.45
C ILE A 199 11.89 -3.80 -14.92
N MET A 200 11.93 -5.00 -14.32
CA MET A 200 11.93 -5.14 -12.87
C MET A 200 13.36 -5.26 -12.36
N VAL A 201 13.70 -4.42 -11.39
CA VAL A 201 15.01 -4.39 -10.73
C VAL A 201 14.87 -4.89 -9.31
N GLY A 202 15.66 -5.88 -8.90
CA GLY A 202 15.61 -6.42 -7.54
C GLY A 202 16.35 -7.75 -7.41
N ARG A 203 15.91 -8.59 -6.47
CA ARG A 203 16.55 -9.90 -6.21
C ARG A 203 15.60 -10.97 -5.71
N GLY A 204 16.07 -12.21 -5.75
CA GLY A 204 15.43 -13.36 -5.11
C GLY A 204 14.14 -13.84 -5.78
N ALA A 205 13.32 -14.57 -5.03
CA ALA A 205 12.10 -15.21 -5.53
C ALA A 205 11.06 -14.20 -6.05
N ARG A 206 10.90 -13.05 -5.37
CA ARG A 206 9.97 -11.99 -5.78
C ARG A 206 10.37 -11.34 -7.11
N LEU A 207 11.68 -11.22 -7.42
CA LEU A 207 12.14 -10.78 -8.73
C LEU A 207 11.66 -11.75 -9.82
N LYS A 208 11.85 -13.05 -9.62
CA LYS A 208 11.38 -14.07 -10.55
C LYS A 208 9.85 -14.04 -10.72
N ALA A 209 9.12 -13.86 -9.62
CA ALA A 209 7.66 -13.77 -9.63
C ALA A 209 7.15 -12.59 -10.47
N SER A 210 7.91 -11.50 -10.64
CA SER A 210 7.49 -10.33 -11.39
C SER A 210 7.16 -10.61 -12.87
N LYS A 211 7.71 -11.70 -13.44
CA LYS A 211 7.33 -12.20 -14.76
C LYS A 211 5.82 -12.46 -14.88
N LYS A 212 5.22 -13.01 -13.84
CA LYS A 212 3.78 -13.29 -13.77
C LYS A 212 2.93 -12.01 -13.82
N PHE A 213 3.50 -10.89 -13.38
CA PHE A 213 2.86 -9.58 -13.40
C PHE A 213 3.10 -8.80 -14.69
N GLY A 214 3.92 -9.31 -15.59
CA GLY A 214 4.18 -8.72 -16.89
C GLY A 214 5.53 -8.01 -17.03
N ALA A 215 6.49 -8.26 -16.14
CA ALA A 215 7.85 -7.79 -16.34
C ALA A 215 8.48 -8.47 -17.57
N ASP A 216 8.92 -7.68 -18.53
CA ASP A 216 9.56 -8.18 -19.75
C ASP A 216 11.02 -8.57 -19.48
N LEU A 217 11.71 -7.76 -18.68
CA LEU A 217 13.11 -7.96 -18.31
C LEU A 217 13.29 -7.94 -16.79
N LEU A 218 14.25 -8.73 -16.32
CA LEU A 218 14.62 -8.79 -14.91
C LEU A 218 16.09 -8.39 -14.78
N VAL A 219 16.37 -7.45 -13.88
CA VAL A 219 17.72 -7.06 -13.48
C VAL A 219 17.95 -7.55 -12.06
N ASP A 220 18.83 -8.54 -11.92
CA ASP A 220 19.19 -9.15 -10.64
C ASP A 220 20.39 -8.41 -10.04
N ILE A 221 20.13 -7.60 -9.03
CA ILE A 221 21.14 -6.75 -8.36
C ILE A 221 22.26 -7.55 -7.66
N GLU A 222 22.10 -8.87 -7.52
CA GLU A 222 23.13 -9.75 -7.00
C GLU A 222 24.11 -10.21 -8.10
N LYS A 223 23.80 -9.94 -9.37
CA LYS A 223 24.56 -10.41 -10.52
C LYS A 223 25.07 -9.31 -11.44
N GLU A 224 24.39 -8.17 -11.45
CA GLU A 224 24.70 -7.10 -12.38
C GLU A 224 24.43 -5.71 -11.77
N GLU A 225 25.13 -4.70 -12.28
CA GLU A 225 24.93 -3.33 -11.84
C GLU A 225 23.60 -2.79 -12.42
N PRO A 226 22.66 -2.32 -11.56
CA PRO A 226 21.28 -2.05 -12.01
C PRO A 226 21.17 -0.96 -13.08
N VAL A 227 21.88 0.17 -12.90
CA VAL A 227 21.77 1.33 -13.81
C VAL A 227 22.35 1.00 -15.18
N GLU A 228 23.52 0.35 -15.21
CA GLU A 228 24.18 -0.06 -16.44
C GLU A 228 23.35 -1.07 -17.22
N SER A 229 22.74 -2.02 -16.50
CA SER A 229 21.90 -3.04 -17.12
C SER A 229 20.64 -2.44 -17.74
N VAL A 230 19.95 -1.54 -17.01
CA VAL A 230 18.77 -0.85 -17.55
C VAL A 230 19.15 0.00 -18.76
N ARG A 231 20.27 0.70 -18.72
CA ARG A 231 20.75 1.48 -19.87
C ARG A 231 21.12 0.61 -21.05
N ARG A 232 21.79 -0.51 -20.84
CA ARG A 232 22.08 -1.49 -21.90
C ARG A 232 20.80 -2.00 -22.57
N TYR A 233 19.75 -2.30 -21.80
CA TYR A 233 18.45 -2.75 -22.32
C TYR A 233 17.66 -1.64 -23.02
N THR A 234 18.11 -0.39 -22.93
CA THR A 234 17.50 0.78 -23.56
C THR A 234 18.46 1.49 -24.52
N ASP A 235 19.44 0.77 -25.07
CA ASP A 235 20.43 1.28 -26.02
C ASP A 235 21.16 2.56 -25.55
N GLY A 236 21.39 2.66 -24.24
CA GLY A 236 22.03 3.80 -23.58
C GLY A 236 21.10 4.96 -23.25
N LEU A 237 19.86 4.97 -23.74
CA LEU A 237 18.92 6.11 -23.55
C LEU A 237 18.40 6.22 -22.12
N GLY A 238 18.08 5.12 -21.47
CA GLY A 238 17.35 5.08 -20.21
C GLY A 238 15.84 4.91 -20.42
N VAL A 239 15.10 4.83 -19.32
CA VAL A 239 13.65 4.59 -19.32
C VAL A 239 12.84 5.89 -19.34
N ASP A 240 11.61 5.83 -19.85
CA ASP A 240 10.68 6.97 -19.82
C ASP A 240 10.27 7.30 -18.39
N GLU A 241 9.93 6.28 -17.60
CA GLU A 241 9.60 6.39 -16.17
C GLU A 241 10.35 5.36 -15.34
N ALA A 242 10.82 5.79 -14.17
CA ALA A 242 11.37 4.93 -13.14
C ALA A 242 10.52 5.03 -11.86
N PHE A 243 10.03 3.90 -11.37
CA PHE A 243 9.25 3.79 -10.13
C PHE A 243 10.12 3.17 -9.04
N GLU A 244 10.43 3.97 -8.01
CA GLU A 244 11.12 3.50 -6.82
C GLU A 244 10.09 2.99 -5.81
N CYS A 245 10.07 1.66 -5.57
CA CYS A 245 9.10 0.97 -4.71
C CYS A 245 9.77 0.23 -3.54
N SER A 246 11.05 0.46 -3.30
CA SER A 246 11.86 -0.26 -2.31
C SER A 246 12.07 0.53 -1.02
N GLY A 247 12.31 1.83 -1.12
CA GLY A 247 12.74 2.69 -0.01
C GLY A 247 14.14 2.35 0.52
N ALA A 248 14.91 1.50 -0.17
CA ALA A 248 16.26 1.13 0.26
C ALA A 248 17.29 2.21 -0.09
N ALA A 249 18.37 2.27 0.68
CA ALA A 249 19.47 3.20 0.41
C ALA A 249 20.03 3.03 -1.01
N GLY A 250 20.29 4.14 -1.70
CA GLY A 250 20.84 4.18 -3.05
C GLY A 250 19.81 4.00 -4.17
N THR A 251 18.60 3.50 -3.90
CA THR A 251 17.60 3.23 -4.94
C THR A 251 17.01 4.50 -5.55
N PHE A 252 16.95 5.59 -4.80
CA PHE A 252 16.64 6.91 -5.34
C PHE A 252 17.61 7.33 -6.45
N HIS A 253 18.93 7.23 -6.19
CA HIS A 253 19.96 7.56 -7.18
C HIS A 253 19.89 6.64 -8.40
N GLN A 254 19.64 5.35 -8.18
CA GLN A 254 19.47 4.39 -9.27
C GLN A 254 18.28 4.79 -10.15
N ALA A 255 17.11 5.12 -9.57
CA ALA A 255 15.93 5.55 -10.31
C ALA A 255 16.22 6.80 -11.17
N VAL A 256 16.87 7.83 -10.58
CA VAL A 256 17.26 9.06 -11.29
C VAL A 256 18.22 8.75 -12.44
N ARG A 257 19.18 7.85 -12.24
CA ARG A 257 20.17 7.46 -13.26
C ARG A 257 19.63 6.55 -14.35
N MET A 258 18.59 5.78 -14.05
CA MET A 258 17.90 4.94 -15.05
C MET A 258 17.02 5.76 -16.00
N ALA A 259 16.48 6.90 -15.55
CA ALA A 259 15.63 7.75 -16.36
C ALA A 259 16.39 8.37 -17.54
N ARG A 260 15.74 8.43 -18.71
CA ARG A 260 16.27 9.15 -19.88
C ARG A 260 16.22 10.67 -19.65
N LYS A 261 16.85 11.43 -20.56
CA LYS A 261 16.66 12.89 -20.58
C LYS A 261 15.18 13.22 -20.80
N GLY A 262 14.64 14.15 -20.00
CA GLY A 262 13.22 14.46 -19.98
C GLY A 262 12.34 13.36 -19.37
N GLY A 263 12.92 12.36 -18.71
CA GLY A 263 12.20 11.24 -18.08
C GLY A 263 11.63 11.63 -16.70
N ARG A 264 10.86 10.70 -16.12
CA ARG A 264 10.15 10.90 -14.86
C ARG A 264 10.52 9.84 -13.84
N VAL A 265 10.60 10.24 -12.58
CA VAL A 265 10.88 9.37 -11.43
C VAL A 265 9.77 9.52 -10.42
N SER A 266 9.12 8.42 -10.02
CA SER A 266 8.11 8.40 -8.95
C SER A 266 8.64 7.62 -7.75
N LEU A 267 8.59 8.24 -6.57
CA LEU A 267 9.06 7.68 -5.31
C LEU A 267 7.86 7.18 -4.50
N LEU A 268 7.70 5.87 -4.41
CA LEU A 268 6.64 5.18 -3.67
C LEU A 268 7.18 4.49 -2.42
N GLY A 269 8.44 4.07 -2.46
CA GLY A 269 9.11 3.46 -1.32
C GLY A 269 9.32 4.48 -0.21
N VAL A 270 9.00 4.07 1.03
CA VAL A 270 9.27 4.89 2.22
C VAL A 270 10.54 4.36 2.88
N PRO A 271 11.63 5.15 2.91
CA PRO A 271 12.86 4.72 3.53
C PRO A 271 12.67 4.56 5.04
N PRO A 272 13.36 3.59 5.66
CA PRO A 272 13.31 3.41 7.12
C PRO A 272 14.05 4.54 7.85
N GLY A 273 13.52 4.92 9.01
CA GLY A 273 14.16 5.89 9.90
C GLY A 273 14.37 7.27 9.26
N SER A 274 15.53 7.85 9.52
CA SER A 274 15.94 9.18 9.03
C SER A 274 16.92 9.10 7.86
N LEU A 275 16.77 8.11 6.98
CA LEU A 275 17.64 7.98 5.81
C LEU A 275 17.63 9.27 4.99
N MET A 276 18.79 9.86 4.84
CA MET A 276 19.02 11.01 3.98
C MET A 276 19.97 10.63 2.86
N GLU A 277 19.62 10.96 1.62
CA GLU A 277 20.48 10.76 0.47
C GLU A 277 20.82 12.10 -0.18
N PRO A 278 22.06 12.31 -0.66
CA PRO A 278 22.42 13.51 -1.40
C PRO A 278 21.58 13.62 -2.68
N LEU A 279 21.06 14.79 -2.97
CA LEU A 279 20.34 15.04 -4.21
C LEU A 279 21.35 15.21 -5.38
N PRO A 280 21.28 14.41 -6.46
CA PRO A 280 22.14 14.57 -7.64
C PRO A 280 21.68 15.79 -8.48
N PHE A 281 21.68 16.96 -7.88
CA PHE A 281 21.04 18.19 -8.37
C PHE A 281 21.46 18.56 -9.80
N LYS A 282 22.78 18.63 -10.05
CA LYS A 282 23.30 18.94 -11.39
C LYS A 282 22.81 17.99 -12.46
N TYR A 283 22.77 16.68 -12.13
CA TYR A 283 22.32 15.67 -13.07
C TYR A 283 20.82 15.81 -13.40
N ILE A 284 19.99 16.08 -12.39
CA ILE A 284 18.55 16.29 -12.54
C ILE A 284 18.27 17.47 -13.45
N VAL A 285 18.94 18.63 -13.18
CA VAL A 285 18.76 19.85 -13.97
C VAL A 285 19.24 19.68 -15.41
N HIS A 286 20.44 19.11 -15.63
CA HIS A 286 20.98 18.93 -16.97
C HIS A 286 20.23 17.93 -17.85
N ASN A 287 19.46 17.05 -17.24
CA ASN A 287 18.68 16.04 -17.96
C ASN A 287 17.16 16.30 -17.86
N GLU A 288 16.72 17.42 -17.27
CA GLU A 288 15.30 17.79 -17.11
C GLU A 288 14.46 16.63 -16.52
N ILE A 289 14.95 15.99 -15.45
CA ILE A 289 14.26 14.86 -14.83
C ILE A 289 13.22 15.38 -13.85
N ALA A 290 11.95 15.00 -14.04
CA ALA A 290 10.89 15.30 -13.10
C ALA A 290 10.83 14.23 -12.00
N ILE A 291 10.71 14.66 -10.73
CA ILE A 291 10.63 13.76 -9.57
C ILE A 291 9.32 13.99 -8.82
N PHE A 292 8.59 12.92 -8.58
CA PHE A 292 7.29 12.91 -7.91
C PHE A 292 7.37 12.10 -6.62
N GLY A 293 7.11 12.74 -5.47
CA GLY A 293 6.85 12.02 -4.22
C GLY A 293 5.41 11.54 -4.16
N SER A 294 5.19 10.26 -3.97
CA SER A 294 3.86 9.67 -3.86
C SER A 294 3.54 9.27 -2.43
N ARG A 295 2.38 9.68 -1.91
CA ARG A 295 1.91 9.32 -0.56
C ARG A 295 0.51 8.76 -0.59
N ALA A 296 0.36 7.53 -0.08
CA ALA A 296 -0.93 6.85 0.06
C ALA A 296 -1.69 6.72 -1.28
N ASN A 297 -3.02 6.71 -1.25
CA ASN A 297 -3.88 6.25 -2.34
C ASN A 297 -5.18 7.08 -2.48
N PRO A 298 -5.11 8.43 -2.49
CA PRO A 298 -6.32 9.23 -2.54
C PRO A 298 -7.09 9.03 -3.85
N ASN A 299 -8.42 8.87 -3.73
CA ASN A 299 -9.39 8.83 -4.85
C ASN A 299 -9.18 7.67 -5.86
N VAL A 300 -8.44 6.62 -5.53
CA VAL A 300 -8.15 5.52 -6.47
C VAL A 300 -8.81 4.19 -6.10
N SER A 301 -9.37 4.03 -4.90
CA SER A 301 -9.95 2.76 -4.43
C SER A 301 -11.00 2.19 -5.40
N GLY A 302 -11.92 3.01 -5.90
CA GLY A 302 -12.91 2.59 -6.91
C GLY A 302 -12.29 2.11 -8.22
N LYS A 303 -11.19 2.75 -8.67
CA LYS A 303 -10.44 2.33 -9.86
C LYS A 303 -9.77 0.98 -9.65
N VAL A 304 -9.15 0.77 -8.49
CA VAL A 304 -8.53 -0.53 -8.13
C VAL A 304 -9.58 -1.63 -8.08
N ILE A 305 -10.73 -1.37 -7.45
CA ILE A 305 -11.84 -2.33 -7.40
C ILE A 305 -12.34 -2.68 -8.81
N HIS A 306 -12.42 -1.70 -9.71
CA HIS A 306 -12.75 -1.95 -11.10
C HIS A 306 -11.69 -2.83 -11.81
N LEU A 307 -10.41 -2.58 -11.58
CA LEU A 307 -9.32 -3.42 -12.12
C LEU A 307 -9.35 -4.86 -11.59
N LEU A 308 -9.71 -5.04 -10.31
CA LEU A 308 -9.90 -6.37 -9.71
C LEU A 308 -11.12 -7.08 -10.32
N SER A 309 -12.28 -6.41 -10.37
CA SER A 309 -13.54 -6.99 -10.87
C SER A 309 -13.50 -7.32 -12.36
N SER A 310 -12.76 -6.54 -13.17
CA SER A 310 -12.55 -6.80 -14.59
C SER A 310 -11.46 -7.83 -14.89
N GLY A 311 -10.73 -8.32 -13.86
CA GLY A 311 -9.64 -9.29 -14.00
C GLY A 311 -8.34 -8.70 -14.58
N GLN A 312 -8.29 -7.38 -14.80
CA GLN A 312 -7.06 -6.70 -15.23
C GLN A 312 -5.97 -6.74 -14.16
N LEU A 313 -6.36 -6.66 -12.87
CA LEU A 313 -5.51 -6.96 -11.73
C LEU A 313 -6.03 -8.24 -11.06
N LYS A 314 -5.18 -9.25 -10.95
CA LYS A 314 -5.53 -10.52 -10.29
C LYS A 314 -4.96 -10.51 -8.87
N GLY A 315 -5.77 -10.12 -7.89
CA GLY A 315 -5.34 -10.02 -6.50
C GLY A 315 -4.81 -11.33 -5.93
N LYS A 316 -5.42 -12.47 -6.31
CA LYS A 316 -4.96 -13.82 -5.93
C LYS A 316 -3.50 -14.13 -6.27
N ASP A 317 -2.92 -13.46 -7.26
CA ASP A 317 -1.52 -13.67 -7.63
C ASP A 317 -0.53 -13.00 -6.66
N LEU A 318 -1.01 -12.05 -5.87
CA LEU A 318 -0.23 -11.38 -4.82
C LEU A 318 -0.35 -12.11 -3.48
N ILE A 319 -1.50 -12.72 -3.18
CA ILE A 319 -1.78 -13.37 -1.90
C ILE A 319 -1.08 -14.72 -1.86
N THR A 320 -0.10 -14.87 -0.98
CA THR A 320 0.69 -16.10 -0.86
C THR A 320 0.39 -16.88 0.40
N HIS A 321 0.00 -16.21 1.48
CA HIS A 321 -0.24 -16.82 2.79
C HIS A 321 -1.45 -16.19 3.45
N VAL A 322 -2.19 -16.98 4.21
CA VAL A 322 -3.35 -16.55 5.00
C VAL A 322 -3.28 -17.23 6.36
N PHE A 323 -3.44 -16.46 7.42
CA PHE A 323 -3.40 -16.93 8.80
C PHE A 323 -4.62 -16.43 9.59
N PRO A 324 -5.08 -17.16 10.59
CA PRO A 324 -6.02 -16.62 11.56
C PRO A 324 -5.33 -15.57 12.45
N LEU A 325 -6.10 -14.69 13.08
CA LEU A 325 -5.55 -13.67 13.99
C LEU A 325 -4.70 -14.28 15.12
N THR A 326 -5.06 -15.45 15.60
CA THR A 326 -4.36 -16.18 16.66
C THR A 326 -2.93 -16.62 16.29
N GLU A 327 -2.60 -16.65 15.02
CA GLU A 327 -1.28 -17.01 14.50
C GLU A 327 -0.52 -15.80 13.93
N PHE A 328 -0.82 -14.60 14.44
CA PHE A 328 -0.24 -13.37 13.93
C PHE A 328 1.29 -13.32 14.02
N ASP A 329 1.89 -13.91 15.04
CA ASP A 329 3.34 -14.04 15.19
C ASP A 329 3.98 -14.80 14.03
N GLN A 330 3.37 -15.94 13.63
CA GLN A 330 3.83 -16.73 12.47
C GLN A 330 3.63 -15.96 11.16
N ALA A 331 2.50 -15.25 11.02
CA ALA A 331 2.21 -14.43 9.86
C ALA A 331 3.22 -13.28 9.71
N LEU A 332 3.53 -12.59 10.81
CA LEU A 332 4.51 -11.50 10.83
C LEU A 332 5.91 -12.01 10.48
N ASP A 333 6.32 -13.13 11.06
CA ASP A 333 7.60 -13.78 10.79
C ASP A 333 7.70 -14.24 9.32
N THR A 334 6.62 -14.84 8.78
CA THR A 334 6.53 -15.22 7.36
C THR A 334 6.69 -14.01 6.44
N PHE A 335 6.05 -12.89 6.77
CA PHE A 335 6.12 -11.65 5.99
C PHE A 335 7.51 -11.01 6.05
N VAL A 336 8.08 -10.83 7.26
CA VAL A 336 9.36 -10.15 7.49
C VAL A 336 10.50 -10.94 6.86
N ASN A 337 10.54 -12.24 7.10
CA ASN A 337 11.61 -13.13 6.63
C ASN A 337 11.38 -13.69 5.23
N ARG A 338 10.26 -13.28 4.57
CA ARG A 338 9.91 -13.69 3.20
C ARG A 338 9.90 -15.21 3.02
N LYS A 339 9.42 -15.93 4.05
CA LYS A 339 9.38 -17.40 4.04
C LYS A 339 8.53 -17.89 2.88
N ASP A 340 8.94 -18.99 2.27
CA ASP A 340 8.23 -19.66 1.17
C ASP A 340 7.80 -18.73 0.03
N GLY A 341 8.60 -17.69 -0.23
CA GLY A 341 8.32 -16.73 -1.29
C GLY A 341 7.21 -15.73 -0.97
N ALA A 342 6.91 -15.50 0.30
CA ALA A 342 5.83 -14.61 0.74
C ALA A 342 5.87 -13.25 0.04
N ILE A 343 4.75 -12.86 -0.58
CA ILE A 343 4.52 -11.55 -1.22
C ILE A 343 3.55 -10.75 -0.35
N LYS A 344 2.27 -11.15 -0.29
CA LYS A 344 1.27 -10.63 0.65
C LYS A 344 0.83 -11.74 1.59
N VAL A 345 0.86 -11.42 2.86
CA VAL A 345 0.40 -12.27 3.96
C VAL A 345 -0.86 -11.63 4.53
N LEU A 346 -1.93 -12.39 4.62
CA LEU A 346 -3.22 -11.92 5.12
C LEU A 346 -3.53 -12.54 6.48
N ILE A 347 -4.28 -11.78 7.26
CA ILE A 347 -4.91 -12.21 8.51
C ILE A 347 -6.43 -12.23 8.31
N GLU A 348 -7.09 -13.29 8.76
CA GLU A 348 -8.54 -13.42 8.82
C GLU A 348 -9.02 -13.40 10.27
N PRO A 349 -9.40 -12.21 10.82
CA PRO A 349 -9.73 -12.10 12.24
C PRO A 349 -11.00 -12.84 12.66
N ASN A 350 -11.90 -13.09 11.72
CA ASN A 350 -13.17 -13.80 11.94
C ASN A 350 -13.19 -15.20 11.29
N GLY A 351 -12.02 -15.75 10.97
CA GLY A 351 -11.92 -17.00 10.24
C GLY A 351 -12.17 -16.87 8.74
N PRO A 352 -12.08 -17.98 8.00
CA PRO A 352 -12.23 -17.97 6.55
C PRO A 352 -13.63 -17.48 6.12
N GLU A 353 -13.72 -16.93 4.92
CA GLU A 353 -15.01 -16.59 4.29
C GLU A 353 -15.79 -17.91 4.11
N GLU A 354 -16.97 -18.01 4.72
CA GLU A 354 -17.87 -19.14 4.48
C GLU A 354 -18.27 -19.15 3.00
N SER A 355 -18.01 -20.25 2.33
CA SER A 355 -18.19 -20.45 0.89
C SER A 355 -19.66 -20.49 0.47
#